data_6eaade4f87591f74a86792d0ccb3da23
#
_entry.id   6eaade4f87591f74a86792d0ccb3da23
#
_cell.length_a   1.000
_cell.length_b   1.000
_cell.length_c   1.000
_cell.angle_alpha   90.00
_cell.angle_beta   90.00
_cell.angle_gamma   90.00
#
_symmetry.space_group_name_H-M   'P 1'
#
loop_
_entity.id
_entity.type
_entity.pdbx_description
1 polymer ?
#
loop_
_entity_poly.entity_id
_entity_poly.type
_entity_poly.pdbx_seq_one_letter_code
_entity_poly.pdbx_strand_id
1 'polypeptide(L)'
;DTLSTGPEMQLLAEKLAELHAKGLPFDVICEKAQEYLATTHLFFSLKSLHNLAQNGRVSKIAAGAIGILGIQILATASLEGTIQPVEKCRGEKKTCAAMVQKLLEADYHGGKVRIHHAENPEAAGALAASLRGHFPEADIEIRPCRGLCSYYAERGGVIVGFETVSYTHLRAH
;
A
#
# COMPACT_ATOMS: atom_id res chain seq x y z
N ASP A 1 16.35 3.29 -6.35
CA ASP A 1 15.09 2.75 -6.84
C ASP A 1 14.25 2.24 -5.67
N THR A 2 12.96 2.59 -5.62
CA THR A 2 12.06 2.20 -4.52
C THR A 2 11.37 0.86 -4.79
N LEU A 3 11.40 0.38 -6.02
CA LEU A 3 10.63 -0.79 -6.49
C LEU A 3 9.14 -0.73 -6.09
N SER A 4 8.62 0.49 -5.89
CA SER A 4 7.32 0.76 -5.31
C SER A 4 6.53 1.81 -6.09
N THR A 5 5.30 2.07 -5.67
CA THR A 5 4.39 3.01 -6.33
C THR A 5 3.41 3.66 -5.33
N GLY A 6 2.72 4.70 -5.76
CA GLY A 6 1.57 5.29 -5.09
C GLY A 6 1.81 5.63 -3.61
N PRO A 7 1.06 5.00 -2.70
CA PRO A 7 1.08 5.37 -1.29
C PRO A 7 2.42 5.10 -0.59
N GLU A 8 3.18 4.08 -0.98
CA GLU A 8 4.51 3.86 -0.41
C GLU A 8 5.51 4.93 -0.87
N MET A 9 5.41 5.38 -2.13
CA MET A 9 6.16 6.55 -2.62
C MET A 9 5.79 7.83 -1.86
N GLN A 10 4.53 7.98 -1.44
CA GLN A 10 4.09 9.09 -0.60
C GLN A 10 4.80 9.03 0.77
N LEU A 11 4.83 7.87 1.42
CA LEU A 11 5.55 7.69 2.69
C LEU A 11 7.02 8.10 2.57
N LEU A 12 7.69 7.67 1.51
CA LEU A 12 9.08 8.07 1.26
C LEU A 12 9.21 9.57 1.07
N ALA A 13 8.34 10.20 0.28
CA ALA A 13 8.37 11.64 0.05
C ALA A 13 8.17 12.44 1.35
N GLU A 14 7.25 12.01 2.20
CA GLU A 14 7.05 12.58 3.53
C GLU A 14 8.31 12.43 4.40
N LYS A 15 8.92 11.25 4.38
CA LYS A 15 10.16 10.99 5.12
C LYS A 15 11.32 11.86 4.65
N LEU A 16 11.49 12.00 3.33
CA LEU A 16 12.50 12.89 2.77
C LEU A 16 12.28 14.35 3.17
N ALA A 17 11.03 14.82 3.17
CA ALA A 17 10.70 16.17 3.63
C ALA A 17 11.04 16.37 5.13
N GLU A 18 10.74 15.40 5.97
CA GLU A 18 11.11 15.41 7.39
C GLU A 18 12.64 15.48 7.60
N LEU A 19 13.40 14.68 6.85
CA LEU A 19 14.86 14.63 6.94
C LEU A 19 15.49 15.93 6.44
N HIS A 20 14.97 16.47 5.33
CA HIS A 20 15.41 17.75 4.79
C HIS A 20 15.15 18.91 5.77
N ALA A 21 13.97 18.95 6.40
CA ALA A 21 13.62 19.98 7.38
C ALA A 21 14.53 19.96 8.62
N LYS A 22 15.18 18.83 8.92
CA LYS A 22 16.20 18.71 9.99
C LYS A 22 17.57 19.25 9.58
N GLY A 23 17.73 19.71 8.32
CA GLY A 23 19.00 20.24 7.81
C GLY A 23 20.12 19.21 7.66
N LEU A 24 19.76 17.93 7.49
CA LEU A 24 20.75 16.85 7.36
C LEU A 24 21.51 16.94 6.03
N PRO A 25 22.78 16.53 5.98
CA PRO A 25 23.53 16.40 4.73
C PRO A 25 22.89 15.41 3.76
N PHE A 26 23.11 15.63 2.47
CA PHE A 26 22.50 14.83 1.40
C PHE A 26 22.77 13.32 1.55
N ASP A 27 24.03 12.94 1.81
CA ASP A 27 24.41 11.52 1.96
C ASP A 27 23.70 10.87 3.15
N VAL A 28 23.55 11.58 4.26
CA VAL A 28 22.82 11.12 5.44
C VAL A 28 21.32 10.98 5.13
N ILE A 29 20.74 11.89 4.33
CA ILE A 29 19.34 11.79 3.89
C ILE A 29 19.18 10.52 3.03
N CYS A 30 20.10 10.25 2.11
CA CYS A 30 20.05 9.06 1.25
C CYS A 30 20.12 7.75 2.06
N GLU A 31 21.02 7.67 3.04
CA GLU A 31 21.16 6.51 3.94
C GLU A 31 19.87 6.27 4.73
N LYS A 32 19.37 7.32 5.40
CA LYS A 32 18.12 7.22 6.19
C LYS A 32 16.88 6.94 5.35
N ALA A 33 16.83 7.39 4.12
CA ALA A 33 15.76 7.08 3.19
C ALA A 33 15.78 5.59 2.79
N GLN A 34 16.95 5.00 2.59
CA GLN A 34 17.10 3.57 2.32
C GLN A 34 16.73 2.71 3.54
N GLU A 35 17.19 3.10 4.74
CA GLU A 35 16.77 2.46 5.99
C GLU A 35 15.24 2.48 6.16
N TYR A 36 14.62 3.64 5.88
CA TYR A 36 13.17 3.78 5.99
C TYR A 36 12.41 2.90 4.98
N LEU A 37 12.87 2.84 3.73
CA LEU A 37 12.26 1.99 2.71
C LEU A 37 12.26 0.50 3.08
N ALA A 38 13.25 0.04 3.84
CA ALA A 38 13.28 -1.33 4.33
C ALA A 38 12.18 -1.64 5.37
N THR A 39 11.52 -0.60 5.90
CA THR A 39 10.43 -0.71 6.88
C THR A 39 9.07 -0.39 6.28
N THR A 40 8.99 -0.10 4.99
CA THR A 40 7.72 0.19 4.31
C THR A 40 7.25 -1.00 3.49
N HIS A 41 5.94 -1.09 3.33
CA HIS A 41 5.29 -2.19 2.62
C HIS A 41 4.15 -1.67 1.75
N LEU A 42 3.85 -2.41 0.69
CA LEU A 42 2.78 -2.12 -0.25
C LEU A 42 1.87 -3.32 -0.43
N PHE A 43 0.58 -3.15 -0.16
CA PHE A 43 -0.46 -4.08 -0.58
C PHE A 43 -1.49 -3.38 -1.45
N PHE A 44 -2.15 -4.14 -2.30
CA PHE A 44 -3.25 -3.63 -3.10
C PHE A 44 -4.33 -4.68 -3.31
N SER A 45 -5.57 -4.24 -3.34
CA SER A 45 -6.72 -5.04 -3.77
C SER A 45 -7.22 -4.56 -5.11
N LEU A 46 -7.33 -5.47 -6.07
CA LEU A 46 -7.69 -5.17 -7.45
C LEU A 46 -8.91 -5.97 -7.86
N LYS A 47 -9.89 -5.30 -8.51
CA LYS A 47 -11.09 -5.90 -9.10
C LYS A 47 -10.86 -6.36 -10.54
N SER A 48 -9.81 -5.85 -11.16
CA SER A 48 -9.38 -6.18 -12.51
C SER A 48 -7.86 -6.19 -12.59
N LEU A 49 -7.30 -7.02 -13.46
CA LEU A 49 -5.88 -7.03 -13.81
C LEU A 49 -5.69 -6.81 -15.31
N HIS A 50 -6.71 -6.26 -15.99
CA HIS A 50 -6.70 -6.14 -17.44
C HIS A 50 -5.52 -5.27 -17.93
N ASN A 51 -5.37 -4.07 -17.39
CA ASN A 51 -4.30 -3.15 -17.78
C ASN A 51 -2.92 -3.66 -17.39
N LEU A 52 -2.80 -4.34 -16.26
CA LEU A 52 -1.56 -4.99 -15.83
C LEU A 52 -1.15 -6.12 -16.78
N ALA A 53 -2.10 -6.96 -17.20
CA ALA A 53 -1.85 -8.05 -18.14
C ALA A 53 -1.50 -7.54 -19.54
N GLN A 54 -2.17 -6.50 -20.01
CA GLN A 54 -1.88 -5.88 -21.30
C GLN A 54 -0.45 -5.30 -21.37
N ASN A 55 0.05 -4.81 -20.26
CA ASN A 55 1.39 -4.23 -20.15
C ASN A 55 2.45 -5.21 -19.62
N GLY A 56 2.15 -6.50 -19.57
CA GLY A 56 3.09 -7.54 -19.18
C GLY A 56 3.52 -7.52 -17.70
N ARG A 57 2.72 -6.86 -16.83
CA ARG A 57 3.00 -6.77 -15.38
C ARG A 57 2.44 -7.94 -14.58
N VAL A 58 1.55 -8.71 -15.19
CA VAL A 58 1.04 -9.99 -14.69
C VAL A 58 0.85 -10.95 -15.86
N SER A 59 0.87 -12.26 -15.63
CA SER A 59 0.59 -13.22 -16.68
C SER A 59 -0.89 -13.13 -17.12
N LYS A 60 -1.16 -13.36 -18.41
CA LYS A 60 -2.54 -13.38 -18.94
C LYS A 60 -3.39 -14.47 -18.27
N ILE A 61 -2.77 -15.56 -17.80
CA ILE A 61 -3.43 -16.64 -17.07
C ILE A 61 -3.89 -16.15 -15.69
N ALA A 62 -3.06 -15.39 -14.99
CA ALA A 62 -3.43 -14.79 -13.70
C ALA A 62 -4.58 -13.77 -13.87
N ALA A 63 -4.56 -12.98 -14.95
CA ALA A 63 -5.63 -12.03 -15.26
C ALA A 63 -6.96 -12.70 -15.60
N GLY A 64 -6.95 -13.82 -16.32
CA GLY A 64 -8.16 -14.58 -16.69
C GLY A 64 -8.90 -15.18 -15.50
N ALA A 65 -8.21 -15.41 -14.38
CA ALA A 65 -8.83 -15.94 -13.16
C ALA A 65 -9.70 -14.89 -12.41
N ILE A 66 -9.66 -13.63 -12.79
CA ILE A 66 -10.35 -12.51 -12.09
C ILE A 66 -11.66 -12.11 -12.78
N GLY A 67 -11.97 -12.67 -13.96
CA GLY A 67 -13.23 -12.41 -14.66
C GLY A 67 -14.49 -12.96 -13.96
N ILE A 68 -14.35 -13.52 -12.75
CA ILE A 68 -15.46 -14.05 -11.95
C ILE A 68 -16.03 -12.91 -11.10
N LEU A 69 -17.32 -12.67 -11.26
CA LEU A 69 -18.05 -11.59 -10.58
C LEU A 69 -17.80 -11.60 -9.06
N GLY A 70 -17.34 -10.45 -8.54
CA GLY A 70 -17.13 -10.22 -7.10
C GLY A 70 -15.82 -10.79 -6.53
N ILE A 71 -14.91 -11.32 -7.36
CA ILE A 71 -13.57 -11.70 -6.91
C ILE A 71 -12.62 -10.52 -7.01
N GLN A 72 -11.87 -10.28 -5.95
CA GLN A 72 -10.78 -9.32 -5.87
C GLN A 72 -9.47 -10.05 -5.57
N ILE A 73 -8.38 -9.55 -6.12
CA ILE A 73 -7.04 -10.05 -5.82
C ILE A 73 -6.39 -9.10 -4.83
N LEU A 74 -5.99 -9.67 -3.70
CA LEU A 74 -5.04 -9.05 -2.80
C LEU A 74 -3.64 -9.43 -3.25
N ALA A 75 -2.77 -8.44 -3.44
CA ALA A 75 -1.44 -8.64 -3.97
C ALA A 75 -0.45 -7.65 -3.35
N THR A 76 0.84 -7.91 -3.54
CA THR A 76 1.95 -7.06 -3.15
C THR A 76 2.93 -6.89 -4.32
N ALA A 77 3.87 -5.94 -4.22
CA ALA A 77 4.99 -5.84 -5.13
C ALA A 77 6.06 -6.89 -4.77
N SER A 78 6.62 -7.56 -5.77
CA SER A 78 7.79 -8.40 -5.58
C SER A 78 9.08 -7.58 -5.65
N LEU A 79 10.17 -8.14 -5.14
CA LEU A 79 11.51 -7.53 -5.24
C LEU A 79 12.00 -7.40 -6.70
N GLU A 80 11.36 -8.07 -7.63
CA GLU A 80 11.64 -7.99 -9.07
C GLU A 80 10.79 -6.93 -9.79
N GLY A 81 9.97 -6.16 -9.03
CA GLY A 81 9.06 -5.16 -9.59
C GLY A 81 7.86 -5.74 -10.33
N THR A 82 7.51 -7.00 -10.06
CA THR A 82 6.29 -7.64 -10.55
C THR A 82 5.21 -7.70 -9.48
N ILE A 83 3.98 -7.99 -9.89
CA ILE A 83 2.85 -8.16 -8.98
C ILE A 83 2.78 -9.60 -8.50
N GLN A 84 2.83 -9.77 -7.20
CA GLN A 84 2.70 -11.07 -6.55
C GLN A 84 1.33 -11.19 -5.89
N PRO A 85 0.42 -12.03 -6.41
CA PRO A 85 -0.84 -12.33 -5.76
C PRO A 85 -0.61 -13.00 -4.40
N VAL A 86 -1.32 -12.53 -3.37
CA VAL A 86 -1.26 -13.03 -2.00
C VAL A 86 -2.52 -13.82 -1.66
N GLU A 87 -3.69 -13.28 -2.00
CA GLU A 87 -4.96 -13.90 -1.66
C GLU A 87 -6.07 -13.54 -2.66
N LYS A 88 -7.05 -14.44 -2.82
CA LYS A 88 -8.28 -14.19 -3.57
C LYS A 88 -9.43 -13.99 -2.59
N CYS A 89 -10.06 -12.82 -2.63
CA CYS A 89 -11.17 -12.49 -1.75
C CYS A 89 -12.47 -12.36 -2.55
N ARG A 90 -13.59 -12.66 -1.92
CA ARG A 90 -14.90 -12.45 -2.53
C ARG A 90 -15.68 -11.38 -1.77
N GLY A 91 -15.87 -10.24 -2.43
CA GLY A 91 -16.60 -9.08 -1.89
C GLY A 91 -15.76 -8.17 -1.00
N GLU A 92 -16.15 -6.90 -0.92
CA GLU A 92 -15.40 -5.81 -0.24
C GLU A 92 -15.10 -6.11 1.24
N LYS A 93 -16.09 -6.63 1.98
CA LYS A 93 -15.93 -6.90 3.42
C LYS A 93 -14.84 -7.92 3.70
N LYS A 94 -14.78 -9.02 2.92
CA LYS A 94 -13.74 -10.04 3.07
C LYS A 94 -12.38 -9.51 2.64
N THR A 95 -12.35 -8.72 1.56
CA THR A 95 -11.12 -8.09 1.06
C THR A 95 -10.55 -7.11 2.09
N CYS A 96 -11.40 -6.30 2.72
CA CYS A 96 -10.98 -5.39 3.80
C CYS A 96 -10.40 -6.16 4.99
N ALA A 97 -11.07 -7.21 5.45
CA ALA A 97 -10.59 -8.04 6.57
C ALA A 97 -9.25 -8.73 6.24
N ALA A 98 -9.11 -9.28 5.03
CA ALA A 98 -7.87 -9.88 4.57
C ALA A 98 -6.73 -8.86 4.48
N MET A 99 -7.02 -7.64 3.99
CA MET A 99 -6.03 -6.55 3.96
C MET A 99 -5.52 -6.20 5.36
N VAL A 100 -6.42 -6.01 6.32
CA VAL A 100 -6.05 -5.76 7.72
C VAL A 100 -5.19 -6.89 8.27
N GLN A 101 -5.58 -8.14 8.02
CA GLN A 101 -4.81 -9.30 8.45
C GLN A 101 -3.40 -9.31 7.85
N LYS A 102 -3.26 -8.95 6.57
CA LYS A 102 -1.94 -8.86 5.93
C LYS A 102 -1.05 -7.76 6.50
N LEU A 103 -1.61 -6.61 6.90
CA LEU A 103 -0.86 -5.59 7.62
C LEU A 103 -0.35 -6.12 8.97
N LEU A 104 -1.20 -6.83 9.71
CA LEU A 104 -0.81 -7.43 11.00
C LEU A 104 0.28 -8.51 10.82
N GLU A 105 0.15 -9.37 9.80
CA GLU A 105 1.15 -10.39 9.46
C GLU A 105 2.49 -9.78 9.03
N ALA A 106 2.47 -8.57 8.47
CA ALA A 106 3.66 -7.79 8.12
C ALA A 106 4.18 -6.93 9.28
N ASP A 107 3.81 -7.22 10.51
CA ASP A 107 4.29 -6.56 11.72
C ASP A 107 3.89 -5.08 11.84
N TYR A 108 2.70 -4.71 11.35
CA TYR A 108 2.15 -3.36 11.50
C TYR A 108 1.67 -3.12 12.93
N HIS A 109 2.15 -2.06 13.56
CA HIS A 109 1.86 -1.70 14.96
C HIS A 109 1.31 -0.28 15.16
N GLY A 110 0.65 0.30 14.14
CA GLY A 110 -0.02 1.60 14.27
C GLY A 110 0.81 2.80 13.79
N GLY A 111 1.79 2.60 12.92
CA GLY A 111 2.52 3.67 12.23
C GLY A 111 1.70 4.37 11.14
N LYS A 112 2.38 5.06 10.23
CA LYS A 112 1.73 5.73 9.09
C LYS A 112 1.13 4.73 8.12
N VAL A 113 -0.09 5.01 7.66
CA VAL A 113 -0.76 4.31 6.56
C VAL A 113 -1.24 5.33 5.54
N ARG A 114 -0.94 5.08 4.28
CA ARG A 114 -1.44 5.87 3.16
C ARG A 114 -2.29 4.96 2.28
N ILE A 115 -3.55 5.33 2.07
CA ILE A 115 -4.52 4.55 1.31
C ILE A 115 -4.91 5.33 0.06
N HIS A 116 -4.60 4.78 -1.11
CA HIS A 116 -5.04 5.35 -2.38
C HIS A 116 -6.12 4.48 -3.01
N HIS A 117 -7.15 5.11 -3.58
CA HIS A 117 -8.26 4.39 -4.22
C HIS A 117 -8.52 4.89 -5.65
N ALA A 118 -8.88 3.97 -6.54
CA ALA A 118 -9.37 4.30 -7.88
C ALA A 118 -10.91 4.22 -7.87
N GLU A 119 -11.58 5.37 -7.72
CA GLU A 119 -13.04 5.51 -7.64
C GLU A 119 -13.72 4.55 -6.62
N ASN A 120 -13.07 4.33 -5.47
CA ASN A 120 -13.58 3.44 -4.41
C ASN A 120 -13.35 4.03 -3.00
N PRO A 121 -13.87 5.24 -2.70
CA PRO A 121 -13.67 5.87 -1.41
C PRO A 121 -14.33 5.09 -0.26
N GLU A 122 -15.39 4.34 -0.54
CA GLU A 122 -16.10 3.54 0.47
C GLU A 122 -15.21 2.41 1.00
N ALA A 123 -14.57 1.64 0.12
CA ALA A 123 -13.65 0.58 0.54
C ALA A 123 -12.42 1.14 1.26
N ALA A 124 -11.87 2.26 0.79
CA ALA A 124 -10.77 2.94 1.46
C ALA A 124 -11.16 3.43 2.86
N GLY A 125 -12.37 4.01 3.01
CA GLY A 125 -12.92 4.44 4.29
C GLY A 125 -13.17 3.28 5.25
N ALA A 126 -13.74 2.18 4.76
CA ALA A 126 -13.96 0.97 5.55
C ALA A 126 -12.65 0.37 6.06
N LEU A 127 -11.61 0.33 5.21
CA LEU A 127 -10.29 -0.13 5.61
C LEU A 127 -9.67 0.77 6.69
N ALA A 128 -9.73 2.09 6.51
CA ALA A 128 -9.23 3.04 7.49
C ALA A 128 -9.97 2.93 8.83
N ALA A 129 -11.29 2.77 8.81
CA ALA A 129 -12.08 2.57 10.02
C ALA A 129 -11.72 1.28 10.75
N SER A 130 -11.53 0.18 10.01
CA SER A 130 -11.10 -1.10 10.58
C SER A 130 -9.70 -1.00 11.21
N LEU A 131 -8.74 -0.35 10.54
CA LEU A 131 -7.39 -0.12 11.09
C LEU A 131 -7.42 0.73 12.35
N ARG A 132 -8.21 1.82 12.38
CA ARG A 132 -8.38 2.65 13.60
C ARG A 132 -9.02 1.89 14.75
N GLY A 133 -9.86 0.88 14.46
CA GLY A 133 -10.40 0.00 15.47
C GLY A 133 -9.34 -0.83 16.20
N HIS A 134 -8.26 -1.22 15.51
CA HIS A 134 -7.12 -1.92 16.08
C HIS A 134 -6.05 -0.95 16.62
N PHE A 135 -5.84 0.17 15.96
CA PHE A 135 -4.81 1.16 16.23
C PHE A 135 -5.39 2.58 16.21
N PRO A 136 -6.00 3.04 17.32
CA PRO A 136 -6.67 4.35 17.38
C PRO A 136 -5.76 5.53 17.04
N GLU A 137 -4.46 5.43 17.35
CA GLU A 137 -3.46 6.49 17.13
C GLU A 137 -2.75 6.38 15.77
N ALA A 138 -3.17 5.46 14.90
CA ALA A 138 -2.55 5.31 13.57
C ALA A 138 -2.75 6.57 12.72
N ASP A 139 -1.67 7.03 12.09
CA ASP A 139 -1.70 8.15 11.13
C ASP A 139 -2.15 7.65 9.76
N ILE A 140 -3.45 7.71 9.51
CA ILE A 140 -4.07 7.20 8.29
C ILE A 140 -4.58 8.34 7.41
N GLU A 141 -4.07 8.40 6.18
CA GLU A 141 -4.53 9.33 5.14
C GLU A 141 -5.12 8.57 3.95
N ILE A 142 -6.23 9.08 3.41
CA ILE A 142 -6.91 8.53 2.22
C ILE A 142 -6.83 9.54 1.10
N ARG A 143 -6.41 9.11 -0.10
CA ARG A 143 -6.37 9.93 -1.32
C ARG A 143 -6.89 9.16 -2.54
N PRO A 144 -7.42 9.84 -3.56
CA PRO A 144 -7.66 9.22 -4.85
C PRO A 144 -6.33 8.89 -5.53
N CYS A 145 -6.27 7.75 -6.24
CA CYS A 145 -5.19 7.44 -7.16
C CYS A 145 -5.10 8.50 -8.25
N ARG A 146 -3.89 8.74 -8.75
CA ARG A 146 -3.64 9.65 -9.89
C ARG A 146 -2.67 9.00 -10.87
N GLY A 147 -2.68 9.52 -12.11
CA GLY A 147 -1.75 9.12 -13.15
C GLY A 147 -1.70 7.60 -13.35
N LEU A 148 -0.50 7.06 -13.35
CA LEU A 148 -0.23 5.65 -13.62
C LEU A 148 -0.88 4.70 -12.61
N CYS A 149 -0.98 5.09 -11.34
CA CYS A 149 -1.62 4.28 -10.31
C CYS A 149 -3.11 4.06 -10.58
N SER A 150 -3.85 5.09 -11.05
CA SER A 150 -5.26 4.92 -11.42
C SER A 150 -5.43 3.99 -12.61
N TYR A 151 -4.53 4.09 -13.59
CA TYR A 151 -4.56 3.24 -14.79
C TYR A 151 -4.39 1.77 -14.43
N TYR A 152 -3.42 1.43 -13.58
CA TYR A 152 -3.15 0.04 -13.19
C TYR A 152 -4.08 -0.50 -12.10
N ALA A 153 -4.53 0.35 -11.16
CA ALA A 153 -5.48 -0.06 -10.13
C ALA A 153 -6.87 -0.31 -10.70
N GLU A 154 -7.18 0.31 -11.83
CA GLU A 154 -8.49 0.28 -12.47
C GLU A 154 -9.63 0.65 -11.52
N ARG A 155 -10.84 0.79 -12.00
CA ARG A 155 -11.97 1.19 -11.18
C ARG A 155 -12.23 0.19 -10.05
N GLY A 156 -12.26 0.69 -8.81
CA GLY A 156 -12.51 -0.09 -7.62
C GLY A 156 -11.26 -0.61 -6.90
N GLY A 157 -10.05 -0.37 -7.47
CA GLY A 157 -8.80 -0.74 -6.82
C GLY A 157 -8.50 0.10 -5.59
N VAL A 158 -7.84 -0.50 -4.60
CA VAL A 158 -7.33 0.16 -3.39
C VAL A 158 -5.88 -0.25 -3.20
N ILE A 159 -5.00 0.74 -3.00
CA ILE A 159 -3.57 0.55 -2.79
C ILE A 159 -3.23 1.09 -1.41
N VAL A 160 -2.45 0.34 -0.63
CA VAL A 160 -2.10 0.67 0.75
C VAL A 160 -0.60 0.61 0.94
N GLY A 161 0.00 1.74 1.30
CA GLY A 161 1.38 1.80 1.78
C GLY A 161 1.38 2.01 3.29
N PHE A 162 2.25 1.34 4.00
CA PHE A 162 2.36 1.47 5.46
C PHE A 162 3.79 1.25 5.93
N GLU A 163 4.10 1.78 7.12
CA GLU A 163 5.39 1.59 7.78
C GLU A 163 5.24 0.67 8.99
N THR A 164 6.26 -0.16 9.24
CA THR A 164 6.30 -1.07 10.39
C THR A 164 7.10 -0.52 11.57
N VAL A 165 7.60 0.72 11.47
CA VAL A 165 8.31 1.39 12.56
C VAL A 165 7.36 1.75 13.70
N SER A 166 7.59 1.20 14.86
CA SER A 166 6.84 1.54 16.07
C SER A 166 7.24 2.93 16.57
N TYR A 167 6.26 3.80 16.84
CA TYR A 167 6.46 5.12 17.48
C TYR A 167 6.98 5.03 18.93
N THR A 168 7.13 3.83 19.49
CA THR A 168 7.60 3.62 20.85
C THR A 168 9.05 4.07 21.11
N HIS A 169 9.86 4.30 20.07
CA HIS A 169 11.24 4.77 20.25
C HIS A 169 11.41 6.29 20.24
N LEU A 170 10.35 7.09 20.05
CA LEU A 170 10.43 8.56 20.03
C LEU A 170 10.07 9.22 21.37
N ARG A 171 9.69 8.45 22.42
CA ARG A 171 9.41 9.00 23.77
C ARG A 171 10.49 8.72 24.80
N ALA A 172 11.63 8.18 24.41
CA ALA A 172 12.75 7.94 25.31
C ALA A 172 13.95 8.78 24.89
N HIS A 173 13.84 10.13 25.02
CA HIS A 173 14.97 11.04 25.27
C HIS A 173 14.43 12.44 25.61
#